data_0486d69226df33832cba1fd8be7eb616
#
_entry.id   0486d69226df33832cba1fd8be7eb616
#
_cell.length_a   1.000
_cell.length_b   1.000
_cell.length_c   1.000
_cell.angle_alpha   90.00
_cell.angle_beta   90.00
_cell.angle_gamma   90.00
#
_symmetry.space_group_name_H-M   'P 1'
#
loop_
_entity.id
_entity.type
_entity.pdbx_description
1 polymer ?
#
loop_
_entity_poly.entity_id
_entity_poly.type
_entity_poly.pdbx_seq_one_letter_code
_entity_poly.pdbx_strand_id
1 'polypeptide(L)'
;MTNIKRKYFPHINVLFFILFFAAFLQAKDGTFTVEADPMSVAAGEQFRLTFTFNGSDVNNVRNLKAPDLNQFVIISGPNQSTNMQWINGQMSASIAYSYILYARQTGKFTIGSATIEYMGKTLKSNSIQIEVTKGKTKQQQKQQEQSSIDIGDNLIVRAFSDKQRVRLGEQLIITFKLYWRVSLTKYELAKAPAFDGFWGEDFDMPKQPVQKNE
;
A
#
# COMPACT_ATOMS: atom_id res chain seq x y z
N MET A 1 52.84 -55.52 -35.05
CA MET A 1 51.97 -54.37 -35.36
C MET A 1 50.92 -54.28 -34.30
N THR A 2 51.13 -53.44 -33.26
CA THR A 2 50.27 -53.35 -32.10
C THR A 2 49.50 -52.00 -32.15
N ASN A 3 48.16 -52.08 -32.30
CA ASN A 3 47.27 -50.98 -32.40
C ASN A 3 46.95 -50.43 -30.99
N ILE A 4 47.46 -49.27 -30.62
CA ILE A 4 47.15 -48.62 -29.38
C ILE A 4 45.88 -47.76 -29.62
N LYS A 5 44.72 -48.20 -29.15
CA LYS A 5 43.51 -47.41 -29.11
C LYS A 5 43.60 -46.41 -27.91
N ARG A 6 43.73 -45.13 -28.18
CA ARG A 6 43.60 -44.05 -27.19
C ARG A 6 42.15 -43.96 -26.74
N LYS A 7 41.89 -44.24 -25.45
CA LYS A 7 40.64 -43.93 -24.78
C LYS A 7 40.61 -42.42 -24.45
N TYR A 8 39.74 -41.71 -25.12
CA TYR A 8 39.44 -40.32 -24.73
C TYR A 8 38.57 -40.37 -23.48
N PHE A 9 39.02 -39.72 -22.39
CA PHE A 9 38.31 -39.56 -21.11
C PHE A 9 37.20 -38.54 -21.25
N PRO A 10 35.98 -38.79 -20.72
CA PRO A 10 34.83 -37.88 -20.83
C PRO A 10 34.81 -36.78 -19.72
N HIS A 11 35.95 -36.34 -19.21
CA HIS A 11 36.00 -35.42 -18.08
C HIS A 11 35.75 -33.95 -18.49
N ILE A 12 35.79 -33.60 -19.77
CA ILE A 12 35.53 -32.23 -20.26
C ILE A 12 34.07 -31.88 -20.19
N ASN A 13 33.15 -32.82 -20.36
CA ASN A 13 31.71 -32.58 -20.34
C ASN A 13 31.15 -32.32 -18.92
N VAL A 14 31.78 -32.87 -17.88
CA VAL A 14 31.35 -32.66 -16.49
C VAL A 14 31.73 -31.27 -16.02
N LEU A 15 32.89 -30.73 -16.41
CA LEU A 15 33.32 -29.38 -16.04
C LEU A 15 32.45 -28.32 -16.72
N PHE A 16 31.99 -28.53 -17.93
CA PHE A 16 31.11 -27.63 -18.67
C PHE A 16 29.68 -27.60 -18.08
N PHE A 17 29.21 -28.72 -17.54
CA PHE A 17 27.90 -28.85 -16.91
C PHE A 17 27.85 -28.16 -15.53
N ILE A 18 28.97 -28.19 -14.79
CA ILE A 18 29.08 -27.50 -13.49
C ILE A 18 29.15 -25.98 -13.70
N LEU A 19 29.82 -25.49 -14.73
CA LEU A 19 29.85 -24.06 -15.06
C LEU A 19 28.50 -23.51 -15.54
N PHE A 20 27.68 -24.34 -16.21
CA PHE A 20 26.35 -23.91 -16.66
C PHE A 20 25.31 -23.88 -15.53
N PHE A 21 25.50 -24.68 -14.48
CA PHE A 21 24.59 -24.69 -13.31
C PHE A 21 24.85 -23.52 -12.31
N ALA A 22 26.03 -22.93 -12.34
CA ALA A 22 26.38 -21.78 -11.49
C ALA A 22 25.73 -20.46 -11.94
N ALA A 23 25.17 -20.39 -13.16
CA ALA A 23 24.58 -19.16 -13.70
C ALA A 23 23.12 -18.89 -13.25
N PHE A 24 22.47 -19.80 -12.50
CA PHE A 24 21.07 -19.69 -12.11
C PHE A 24 20.80 -19.25 -10.66
N LEU A 25 21.84 -18.95 -9.89
CA LEU A 25 21.68 -18.33 -8.58
C LEU A 25 21.60 -16.78 -8.73
N GLN A 26 20.64 -16.29 -9.48
CA GLN A 26 20.23 -14.91 -9.32
C GLN A 26 19.46 -14.83 -8.01
N ALA A 27 20.16 -14.45 -6.94
CA ALA A 27 19.50 -13.97 -5.74
C ALA A 27 18.53 -12.87 -6.20
N LYS A 28 17.25 -13.03 -5.91
CA LYS A 28 16.22 -12.03 -6.20
C LYS A 28 16.53 -10.83 -5.32
N ASP A 29 17.39 -9.95 -5.84
CA ASP A 29 17.72 -8.69 -5.17
C ASP A 29 16.38 -7.98 -4.90
N GLY A 30 16.20 -7.44 -3.70
CA GLY A 30 14.99 -6.70 -3.35
C GLY A 30 14.78 -5.50 -4.28
N THR A 31 13.56 -5.07 -4.43
CA THR A 31 13.20 -3.86 -5.19
C THR A 31 12.90 -2.71 -4.23
N PHE A 32 13.32 -1.51 -4.59
CA PHE A 32 13.04 -0.31 -3.81
C PHE A 32 12.41 0.74 -4.73
N THR A 33 11.19 1.17 -4.39
CA THR A 33 10.38 2.07 -5.23
C THR A 33 9.83 3.23 -4.42
N VAL A 34 9.44 4.31 -5.12
CA VAL A 34 8.70 5.44 -4.54
C VAL A 34 7.41 5.65 -5.31
N GLU A 35 6.36 5.96 -4.58
CA GLU A 35 5.03 6.30 -5.08
C GLU A 35 4.48 7.49 -4.31
N ALA A 36 3.60 8.25 -4.96
CA ALA A 36 2.86 9.33 -4.33
C ALA A 36 1.37 9.18 -4.60
N ASP A 37 0.58 9.49 -3.60
CA ASP A 37 -0.89 9.42 -3.66
C ASP A 37 -1.51 10.65 -2.99
N PRO A 38 -2.20 11.49 -3.81
CA PRO A 38 -2.28 11.49 -5.27
C PRO A 38 -1.00 12.07 -5.94
N MET A 39 -0.76 11.76 -7.24
CA MET A 39 0.33 12.33 -8.03
C MET A 39 0.08 13.77 -8.47
N SER A 40 -1.18 14.20 -8.48
CA SER A 40 -1.60 15.57 -8.72
C SER A 40 -2.40 16.07 -7.53
N VAL A 41 -1.99 17.19 -6.96
CA VAL A 41 -2.55 17.72 -5.72
C VAL A 41 -2.76 19.24 -5.89
N ALA A 42 -3.76 19.80 -5.24
CA ALA A 42 -3.91 21.25 -5.23
C ALA A 42 -2.95 21.90 -4.22
N ALA A 43 -2.53 23.12 -4.51
CA ALA A 43 -1.76 23.90 -3.53
C ALA A 43 -2.59 24.05 -2.25
N GLY A 44 -2.00 23.69 -1.12
CA GLY A 44 -2.68 23.64 0.15
C GLY A 44 -3.24 22.28 0.56
N GLU A 45 -3.20 21.30 -0.31
CA GLU A 45 -3.64 19.94 0.00
C GLU A 45 -2.47 19.04 0.34
N GLN A 46 -2.78 17.97 1.06
CA GLN A 46 -1.80 16.98 1.51
C GLN A 46 -1.75 15.82 0.51
N PHE A 47 -0.57 15.23 0.37
CA PHE A 47 -0.39 13.98 -0.33
C PHE A 47 0.55 13.05 0.46
N ARG A 48 0.44 11.76 0.20
CA ARG A 48 1.30 10.75 0.80
C ARG A 48 2.42 10.39 -0.14
N LEU A 49 3.65 10.39 0.35
CA LEU A 49 4.83 9.86 -0.33
C LEU A 49 5.26 8.58 0.38
N THR A 50 5.36 7.48 -0.35
CA THR A 50 5.71 6.17 0.22
C THR A 50 6.89 5.58 -0.52
N PHE A 51 7.95 5.25 0.22
CA PHE A 51 9.09 4.47 -0.25
C PHE A 51 8.90 3.03 0.20
N THR A 52 8.84 2.08 -0.75
CA THR A 52 8.59 0.67 -0.45
C THR A 52 9.75 -0.21 -0.90
N PHE A 53 10.30 -0.96 0.01
CA PHE A 53 11.18 -2.08 -0.28
C PHE A 53 10.37 -3.38 -0.28
N ASN A 54 10.57 -4.21 -1.32
CA ASN A 54 10.02 -5.54 -1.41
C ASN A 54 11.17 -6.55 -1.57
N GLY A 55 11.18 -7.57 -0.73
CA GLY A 55 12.23 -8.58 -0.73
C GLY A 55 11.87 -9.80 0.10
N SER A 56 12.81 -10.70 0.28
CA SER A 56 12.63 -11.91 1.10
C SER A 56 12.91 -11.68 2.58
N ASP A 57 13.73 -10.67 2.91
CA ASP A 57 14.14 -10.37 4.29
C ASP A 57 14.23 -8.86 4.53
N VAL A 58 13.24 -8.33 5.22
CA VAL A 58 13.18 -6.89 5.56
C VAL A 58 14.05 -6.53 6.79
N ASN A 59 14.50 -7.51 7.58
CA ASN A 59 15.30 -7.24 8.77
C ASN A 59 16.71 -6.72 8.45
N ASN A 60 17.16 -6.92 7.21
CA ASN A 60 18.44 -6.42 6.69
C ASN A 60 18.32 -5.09 5.94
N VAL A 61 17.14 -4.45 5.96
CA VAL A 61 16.94 -3.10 5.42
C VAL A 61 17.34 -2.07 6.47
N ARG A 62 18.27 -1.16 6.11
CA ARG A 62 18.82 -0.14 7.02
C ARG A 62 19.06 1.17 6.27
N ASN A 63 19.35 2.21 7.03
CA ASN A 63 19.91 3.48 6.55
C ASN A 63 19.10 4.11 5.40
N LEU A 64 17.77 4.24 5.60
CA LEU A 64 16.95 5.02 4.69
C LEU A 64 17.48 6.45 4.63
N LYS A 65 17.88 6.88 3.43
CA LYS A 65 18.18 8.28 3.11
C LYS A 65 17.12 8.78 2.15
N ALA A 66 16.21 9.59 2.66
CA ALA A 66 15.20 10.26 1.84
C ALA A 66 15.86 11.27 0.90
N PRO A 67 15.26 11.57 -0.27
CA PRO A 67 15.70 12.66 -1.12
C PRO A 67 15.45 14.01 -0.46
N ASP A 68 15.95 15.08 -1.09
CA ASP A 68 15.59 16.43 -0.68
C ASP A 68 14.08 16.68 -0.89
N LEU A 69 13.39 17.05 0.19
CA LEU A 69 11.96 17.35 0.24
C LEU A 69 11.70 18.82 0.60
N ASN A 70 12.71 19.69 0.57
CA ASN A 70 12.61 21.09 1.03
C ASN A 70 11.55 21.93 0.27
N GLN A 71 11.17 21.50 -0.92
CA GLN A 71 10.10 22.13 -1.72
C GLN A 71 8.69 21.81 -1.17
N PHE A 72 8.59 20.89 -0.21
CA PHE A 72 7.37 20.53 0.48
C PHE A 72 7.49 20.77 1.99
N VAL A 73 6.36 20.83 2.66
CA VAL A 73 6.33 20.82 4.12
C VAL A 73 6.03 19.40 4.58
N ILE A 74 6.88 18.85 5.42
CA ILE A 74 6.66 17.54 6.03
C ILE A 74 5.72 17.73 7.22
N ILE A 75 4.52 17.16 7.13
CA ILE A 75 3.53 17.18 8.21
C ILE A 75 3.77 16.00 9.16
N SER A 76 4.11 14.84 8.61
CA SER A 76 4.35 13.62 9.37
C SER A 76 5.30 12.69 8.61
N GLY A 77 6.07 11.89 9.34
CA GLY A 77 6.94 10.86 8.78
C GLY A 77 8.42 11.03 9.10
N PRO A 78 9.24 10.02 8.75
CA PRO A 78 8.76 8.77 8.13
C PRO A 78 8.03 7.86 9.12
N ASN A 79 6.84 7.38 8.73
CA ASN A 79 6.15 6.32 9.43
C ASN A 79 6.50 4.99 8.76
N GLN A 80 6.97 4.02 9.55
CA GLN A 80 7.38 2.72 9.04
C GLN A 80 6.27 1.70 9.24
N SER A 81 6.00 0.90 8.19
CA SER A 81 5.15 -0.29 8.28
C SER A 81 5.84 -1.48 7.64
N THR A 82 5.60 -2.67 8.19
CA THR A 82 6.16 -3.92 7.68
C THR A 82 5.02 -4.89 7.40
N ASN A 83 5.04 -5.52 6.23
CA ASN A 83 4.10 -6.56 5.85
C ASN A 83 4.90 -7.83 5.48
N MET A 84 4.47 -8.98 5.99
CA MET A 84 5.05 -10.28 5.69
C MET A 84 3.96 -11.22 5.22
N GLN A 85 4.21 -11.92 4.11
CA GLN A 85 3.29 -12.90 3.54
C GLN A 85 4.02 -14.20 3.30
N TRP A 86 3.34 -15.32 3.59
CA TRP A 86 3.84 -16.65 3.33
C TRP A 86 2.90 -17.34 2.36
N ILE A 87 3.35 -17.54 1.11
CA ILE A 87 2.56 -18.14 0.04
C ILE A 87 3.35 -19.31 -0.56
N ASN A 88 2.77 -20.51 -0.53
CA ASN A 88 3.36 -21.72 -1.13
C ASN A 88 4.80 -22.02 -0.66
N GLY A 89 5.08 -21.81 0.63
CA GLY A 89 6.42 -22.03 1.20
C GLY A 89 7.44 -20.92 0.89
N GLN A 90 7.07 -19.88 0.14
CA GLN A 90 7.91 -18.72 -0.12
C GLN A 90 7.50 -17.55 0.76
N MET A 91 8.47 -16.97 1.45
CA MET A 91 8.29 -15.76 2.23
C MET A 91 8.53 -14.54 1.33
N SER A 92 7.58 -13.63 1.33
CA SER A 92 7.65 -12.29 0.74
C SER A 92 7.43 -11.27 1.84
N ALA A 93 8.30 -10.29 1.92
CA ALA A 93 8.20 -9.25 2.92
C ALA A 93 8.37 -7.87 2.28
N SER A 94 7.67 -6.87 2.82
CA SER A 94 7.83 -5.48 2.41
C SER A 94 7.96 -4.57 3.61
N ILE A 95 8.74 -3.52 3.47
CA ILE A 95 8.84 -2.43 4.41
C ILE A 95 8.57 -1.11 3.69
N ALA A 96 7.63 -0.34 4.21
CA ALA A 96 7.22 0.94 3.64
C ALA A 96 7.51 2.09 4.62
N TYR A 97 8.03 3.18 4.09
CA TYR A 97 8.29 4.44 4.81
C TYR A 97 7.43 5.53 4.19
N SER A 98 6.44 6.01 4.95
CA SER A 98 5.45 6.98 4.47
C SER A 98 5.65 8.34 5.11
N TYR A 99 5.57 9.37 4.27
CA TYR A 99 5.52 10.78 4.65
C TYR A 99 4.17 11.37 4.26
N ILE A 100 3.63 12.26 5.07
CA ILE A 100 2.55 13.16 4.67
C ILE A 100 3.17 14.51 4.39
N LEU A 101 3.00 14.96 3.17
CA LEU A 101 3.59 16.17 2.63
C LEU A 101 2.49 17.17 2.23
N TYR A 102 2.86 18.42 2.20
CA TYR A 102 2.01 19.53 1.83
C TYR A 102 2.76 20.44 0.86
N ALA A 103 2.13 20.78 -0.27
CA ALA A 103 2.70 21.64 -1.28
C ALA A 103 2.19 23.08 -1.14
N ARG A 104 3.09 24.06 -1.01
CA ARG A 104 2.73 25.48 -0.86
C ARG A 104 2.58 26.20 -2.19
N GLN A 105 3.31 25.78 -3.20
CA GLN A 105 3.39 26.46 -4.49
C GLN A 105 2.91 25.55 -5.61
N THR A 106 2.29 26.14 -6.61
CA THR A 106 1.87 25.44 -7.83
C THR A 106 3.09 25.19 -8.74
N GLY A 107 3.06 24.08 -9.47
CA GLY A 107 4.15 23.72 -10.40
C GLY A 107 4.33 22.22 -10.51
N LYS A 108 5.35 21.83 -11.27
CA LYS A 108 5.79 20.45 -11.38
C LYS A 108 7.06 20.28 -10.55
N PHE A 109 7.01 19.42 -9.57
CA PHE A 109 8.12 19.17 -8.65
C PHE A 109 8.63 17.76 -8.83
N THR A 110 9.92 17.60 -9.01
CA THR A 110 10.55 16.29 -9.09
C THR A 110 11.07 15.91 -7.72
N ILE A 111 10.58 14.78 -7.20
CA ILE A 111 11.12 14.13 -6.01
C ILE A 111 12.18 13.15 -6.47
N GLY A 112 13.40 13.36 -6.02
CA GLY A 112 14.55 12.51 -6.34
C GLY A 112 14.43 11.11 -5.76
N SER A 113 15.44 10.29 -6.04
CA SER A 113 15.51 8.93 -5.55
C SER A 113 15.95 8.89 -4.07
N ALA A 114 15.30 8.05 -3.28
CA ALA A 114 15.78 7.63 -1.97
C ALA A 114 16.79 6.48 -2.10
N THR A 115 17.56 6.22 -1.04
CA THR A 115 18.43 5.06 -0.94
C THR A 115 18.22 4.33 0.37
N ILE A 116 18.41 3.01 0.33
CA ILE A 116 18.47 2.13 1.49
C ILE A 116 19.69 1.22 1.38
N GLU A 117 20.13 0.68 2.49
CA GLU A 117 21.09 -0.41 2.52
C GLU A 117 20.38 -1.74 2.74
N TYR A 118 20.66 -2.72 1.88
CA TYR A 118 20.12 -4.06 1.96
C TYR A 118 21.22 -5.08 1.69
N MET A 119 21.51 -5.96 2.65
CA MET A 119 22.56 -6.98 2.55
C MET A 119 23.92 -6.44 2.09
N GLY A 120 24.31 -5.25 2.58
CA GLY A 120 25.58 -4.61 2.22
C GLY A 120 25.60 -3.91 0.87
N LYS A 121 24.48 -3.91 0.12
CA LYS A 121 24.31 -3.18 -1.14
C LYS A 121 23.43 -1.95 -0.92
N THR A 122 23.73 -0.87 -1.63
CA THR A 122 22.86 0.31 -1.68
C THR A 122 21.84 0.14 -2.80
N LEU A 123 20.55 0.13 -2.45
CA LEU A 123 19.45 0.17 -3.41
C LEU A 123 18.93 1.59 -3.53
N LYS A 124 18.53 1.94 -4.74
CA LYS A 124 18.03 3.27 -5.09
C LYS A 124 16.62 3.16 -5.66
N SER A 125 15.70 4.02 -5.21
CA SER A 125 14.36 4.08 -5.77
C SER A 125 14.34 4.79 -7.13
N ASN A 126 13.22 4.68 -7.85
CA ASN A 126 12.90 5.60 -8.94
C ASN A 126 12.77 7.04 -8.41
N SER A 127 12.74 8.00 -9.30
CA SER A 127 12.27 9.37 -9.05
C SER A 127 10.83 9.51 -9.54
N ILE A 128 10.06 10.46 -8.97
CA ILE A 128 8.69 10.74 -9.41
C ILE A 128 8.48 12.24 -9.57
N GLN A 129 7.47 12.61 -10.36
CA GLN A 129 7.05 13.99 -10.54
C GLN A 129 5.68 14.20 -9.92
N ILE A 130 5.53 15.22 -9.11
CA ILE A 130 4.27 15.65 -8.50
C ILE A 130 3.82 16.93 -9.20
N GLU A 131 2.59 16.95 -9.65
CA GLU A 131 1.97 18.15 -10.20
C GLU A 131 1.14 18.85 -9.12
N VAL A 132 1.50 20.09 -8.79
CA VAL A 132 0.76 20.91 -7.85
C VAL A 132 -0.01 21.95 -8.64
N THR A 133 -1.32 21.82 -8.65
CA THR A 133 -2.26 22.71 -9.36
C THR A 133 -2.73 23.86 -8.49
N LYS A 134 -3.29 24.88 -9.10
CA LYS A 134 -3.99 25.93 -8.32
C LYS A 134 -5.18 25.27 -7.63
N GLY A 135 -5.32 25.52 -6.32
CA GLY A 135 -6.49 25.06 -5.56
C GLY A 135 -7.78 25.55 -6.23
N LYS A 136 -8.77 24.69 -6.29
CA LYS A 136 -10.07 25.05 -6.84
C LYS A 136 -10.76 26.01 -5.90
N THR A 137 -11.39 27.04 -6.46
CA THR A 137 -12.28 27.93 -5.69
C THR A 137 -13.43 27.10 -5.08
N LYS A 138 -13.90 27.46 -3.86
CA LYS A 138 -15.03 26.75 -3.19
C LYS A 138 -16.26 26.46 -4.07
N GLN A 139 -16.44 27.23 -5.14
CA GLN A 139 -17.49 26.99 -6.14
C GLN A 139 -17.19 25.83 -7.12
N GLN A 140 -15.92 25.60 -7.43
CA GLN A 140 -15.49 24.48 -8.29
C GLN A 140 -15.38 23.17 -7.49
N GLN A 141 -15.12 23.22 -6.17
CA GLN A 141 -15.19 22.06 -5.29
C GLN A 141 -16.60 21.46 -5.23
N LYS A 142 -17.65 22.31 -5.13
CA LYS A 142 -19.04 21.81 -5.15
C LYS A 142 -19.47 21.13 -6.46
N GLN A 143 -18.86 21.47 -7.59
CA GLN A 143 -19.17 20.82 -8.89
C GLN A 143 -18.33 19.55 -9.12
N GLN A 144 -17.23 19.34 -8.37
CA GLN A 144 -16.37 18.16 -8.52
C GLN A 144 -16.56 17.14 -7.40
N GLU A 145 -17.20 17.52 -6.29
CA GLU A 145 -17.80 16.55 -5.36
C GLU A 145 -18.94 15.74 -6.03
N GLN A 146 -19.45 16.22 -7.18
CA GLN A 146 -20.38 15.47 -8.05
C GLN A 146 -19.68 14.57 -9.10
N SER A 147 -18.36 14.69 -9.29
CA SER A 147 -17.53 13.76 -10.04
C SER A 147 -16.55 13.00 -9.14
N SER A 148 -16.90 12.83 -7.86
CA SER A 148 -16.37 11.78 -7.00
C SER A 148 -16.50 10.45 -7.76
N ILE A 149 -15.46 9.63 -7.75
CA ILE A 149 -15.52 8.20 -7.99
C ILE A 149 -16.95 7.79 -7.69
N ASP A 150 -17.66 7.22 -8.65
CA ASP A 150 -19.00 6.70 -8.42
C ASP A 150 -18.91 5.60 -7.35
N ILE A 151 -18.93 6.07 -6.10
CA ILE A 151 -18.84 5.22 -4.90
C ILE A 151 -20.13 4.39 -4.82
N GLY A 152 -21.19 4.81 -5.53
CA GLY A 152 -22.51 4.25 -5.43
C GLY A 152 -22.55 2.74 -5.60
N ASP A 153 -21.79 2.19 -6.55
CA ASP A 153 -21.75 0.75 -6.79
C ASP A 153 -20.58 0.03 -6.09
N ASN A 154 -19.58 0.79 -5.61
CA ASN A 154 -18.36 0.24 -5.01
C ASN A 154 -18.32 0.33 -3.50
N LEU A 155 -19.20 1.11 -2.89
CA LEU A 155 -19.32 1.27 -1.44
C LEU A 155 -20.79 1.43 -1.07
N ILE A 156 -21.36 0.44 -0.40
CA ILE A 156 -22.76 0.41 -0.03
C ILE A 156 -22.88 0.18 1.47
N VAL A 157 -23.66 1.01 2.15
CA VAL A 157 -24.06 0.78 3.54
C VAL A 157 -25.51 0.30 3.55
N ARG A 158 -25.77 -0.81 4.19
CA ARG A 158 -27.15 -1.34 4.40
C ARG A 158 -27.44 -1.49 5.88
N ALA A 159 -28.63 -1.06 6.27
CA ALA A 159 -29.17 -1.31 7.59
C ALA A 159 -30.09 -2.54 7.56
N PHE A 160 -29.92 -3.41 8.51
CA PHE A 160 -30.76 -4.61 8.71
C PHE A 160 -31.37 -4.52 10.10
N SER A 161 -32.63 -4.86 10.19
CA SER A 161 -33.34 -5.02 11.45
C SER A 161 -33.69 -6.48 11.65
N ASP A 162 -33.52 -6.98 12.86
CA ASP A 162 -33.94 -8.33 13.24
C ASP A 162 -35.48 -8.50 13.26
N LYS A 163 -36.22 -7.37 13.39
CA LYS A 163 -37.68 -7.34 13.41
C LYS A 163 -38.22 -6.18 12.58
N GLN A 164 -39.34 -6.42 11.91
CA GLN A 164 -40.05 -5.38 11.15
C GLN A 164 -41.14 -4.68 11.95
N ARG A 165 -41.55 -5.26 13.06
CA ARG A 165 -42.58 -4.72 13.97
C ARG A 165 -42.19 -5.05 15.39
N VAL A 166 -42.27 -4.07 16.25
CA VAL A 166 -41.99 -4.19 17.70
C VAL A 166 -43.10 -3.57 18.52
N ARG A 167 -43.29 -4.07 19.72
CA ARG A 167 -44.20 -3.50 20.71
C ARG A 167 -43.43 -2.47 21.56
N LEU A 168 -44.18 -1.62 22.25
CA LEU A 168 -43.58 -0.69 23.20
C LEU A 168 -42.80 -1.46 24.28
N GLY A 169 -41.53 -1.11 24.48
CA GLY A 169 -40.61 -1.76 25.42
C GLY A 169 -39.96 -3.04 24.88
N GLU A 170 -40.21 -3.43 23.62
CA GLU A 170 -39.57 -4.56 23.00
C GLU A 170 -38.22 -4.18 22.37
N GLN A 171 -37.21 -5.02 22.55
CA GLN A 171 -35.88 -4.82 22.01
C GLN A 171 -35.84 -5.10 20.48
N LEU A 172 -35.15 -4.24 19.77
CA LEU A 172 -34.88 -4.29 18.35
C LEU A 172 -33.38 -4.17 18.12
N ILE A 173 -32.80 -5.01 17.26
CA ILE A 173 -31.39 -4.94 16.89
C ILE A 173 -31.28 -4.40 15.47
N ILE A 174 -30.53 -3.32 15.30
CA ILE A 174 -30.19 -2.76 13.99
C ILE A 174 -28.71 -3.01 13.72
N THR A 175 -28.43 -3.62 12.59
CA THR A 175 -27.08 -3.94 12.14
C THR A 175 -26.78 -3.16 10.86
N PHE A 176 -25.72 -2.36 10.88
CA PHE A 176 -25.21 -1.70 9.68
C PHE A 176 -24.10 -2.56 9.09
N LYS A 177 -24.26 -2.94 7.80
CA LYS A 177 -23.23 -3.64 7.05
C LYS A 177 -22.64 -2.73 5.99
N LEU A 178 -21.33 -2.63 5.94
CA LEU A 178 -20.57 -1.92 4.93
C LEU A 178 -20.08 -2.94 3.90
N TYR A 179 -20.48 -2.76 2.64
CA TYR A 179 -20.02 -3.55 1.50
C TYR A 179 -19.10 -2.69 0.64
N TRP A 180 -17.94 -3.23 0.25
CA TRP A 180 -16.98 -2.49 -0.57
C TRP A 180 -16.28 -3.38 -1.61
N ARG A 181 -15.98 -2.79 -2.76
CA ARG A 181 -15.19 -3.38 -3.87
C ARG A 181 -13.88 -2.64 -4.11
N VAL A 182 -13.55 -1.65 -3.27
CA VAL A 182 -12.35 -0.82 -3.34
C VAL A 182 -11.50 -1.04 -2.09
N SER A 183 -10.20 -0.77 -2.17
CA SER A 183 -9.34 -0.85 -0.98
C SER A 183 -9.69 0.25 0.01
N LEU A 184 -10.16 -0.14 1.19
CA LEU A 184 -10.41 0.76 2.31
C LEU A 184 -9.19 0.77 3.24
N THR A 185 -8.58 1.93 3.41
CA THR A 185 -7.45 2.12 4.34
C THR A 185 -7.91 2.52 5.75
N LYS A 186 -9.02 3.23 5.83
CA LYS A 186 -9.65 3.65 7.09
C LYS A 186 -11.12 3.93 6.83
N TYR A 187 -11.97 3.58 7.77
CA TYR A 187 -13.36 4.03 7.82
C TYR A 187 -13.68 4.47 9.24
N GLU A 188 -14.58 5.43 9.35
CA GLU A 188 -15.02 6.00 10.62
C GLU A 188 -16.50 6.37 10.50
N LEU A 189 -17.26 6.08 11.52
CA LEU A 189 -18.64 6.52 11.61
C LEU A 189 -18.68 8.00 12.00
N ALA A 190 -18.89 8.86 11.01
CA ALA A 190 -18.92 10.30 11.24
C ALA A 190 -20.11 10.74 12.08
N LYS A 191 -21.27 10.08 11.92
CA LYS A 191 -22.49 10.35 12.68
C LYS A 191 -23.38 9.12 12.66
N ALA A 192 -23.80 8.67 13.83
CA ALA A 192 -24.85 7.67 13.96
C ALA A 192 -26.21 8.25 13.57
N PRO A 193 -27.13 7.46 12.98
CA PRO A 193 -28.50 7.88 12.78
C PRO A 193 -29.16 8.22 14.13
N ALA A 194 -30.03 9.22 14.13
CA ALA A 194 -30.90 9.46 15.28
C ALA A 194 -32.05 8.45 15.25
N PHE A 195 -32.33 7.84 16.38
CA PHE A 195 -33.46 6.92 16.57
C PHE A 195 -34.47 7.56 17.53
N ASP A 196 -35.18 8.59 17.05
CA ASP A 196 -36.14 9.31 17.86
C ASP A 196 -37.25 8.38 18.39
N GLY A 197 -37.46 8.42 19.70
CA GLY A 197 -38.44 7.53 20.38
C GLY A 197 -37.89 6.17 20.80
N PHE A 198 -36.62 5.87 20.54
CA PHE A 198 -35.94 4.67 21.02
C PHE A 198 -34.84 5.04 22.00
N TRP A 199 -34.65 4.19 22.99
CA TRP A 199 -33.42 4.19 23.78
C TRP A 199 -32.42 3.25 23.10
N GLY A 200 -31.22 3.72 22.84
CA GLY A 200 -30.20 2.96 22.11
C GLY A 200 -29.02 2.60 23.00
N GLU A 201 -28.52 1.39 22.82
CA GLU A 201 -27.29 0.88 23.40
C GLU A 201 -26.44 0.26 22.30
N ASP A 202 -25.17 0.65 22.23
CA ASP A 202 -24.24 0.11 21.26
C ASP A 202 -23.62 -1.18 21.80
N PHE A 203 -23.56 -2.22 20.96
CA PHE A 203 -22.80 -3.42 21.28
C PHE A 203 -21.31 -3.16 21.09
N ASP A 204 -20.48 -3.81 21.92
CA ASP A 204 -19.04 -3.81 21.76
C ASP A 204 -18.68 -4.33 20.37
N MET A 205 -18.16 -3.43 19.55
CA MET A 205 -17.71 -3.75 18.21
C MET A 205 -16.36 -4.47 18.28
N PRO A 206 -16.15 -5.53 17.47
CA PRO A 206 -14.82 -6.11 17.35
C PRO A 206 -13.86 -5.05 16.89
N LYS A 207 -12.69 -4.95 17.54
CA LYS A 207 -11.62 -3.95 17.23
C LYS A 207 -11.13 -4.04 15.79
N GLN A 208 -11.42 -5.10 15.08
CA GLN A 208 -11.13 -5.28 13.66
C GLN A 208 -12.39 -5.76 12.93
N PRO A 209 -12.64 -5.27 11.70
CA PRO A 209 -13.78 -5.72 10.92
C PRO A 209 -13.63 -7.20 10.57
N VAL A 210 -14.71 -7.95 10.73
CA VAL A 210 -14.78 -9.33 10.24
C VAL A 210 -15.10 -9.27 8.75
N GLN A 211 -14.12 -9.57 7.90
CA GLN A 211 -14.36 -9.72 6.46
C GLN A 211 -15.07 -11.06 6.21
N LYS A 212 -16.20 -11.01 5.53
CA LYS A 212 -16.86 -12.17 4.92
C LYS A 212 -16.91 -11.94 3.41
N ASN A 213 -16.36 -12.87 2.66
CA ASN A 213 -16.59 -12.95 1.22
C ASN A 213 -17.99 -13.58 1.01
N GLU A 214 -18.90 -12.82 0.46
CA GLU A 214 -20.20 -13.30 -0.01
C GLU A 214 -20.20 -13.46 -1.53
#